data_439f1e37317519ef6b1f80987cb826df
#
_entry.id   439f1e37317519ef6b1f80987cb826df
#
_cell.length_a   1.000
_cell.length_b   1.000
_cell.length_c   1.000
_cell.angle_alpha   90.00
_cell.angle_beta   90.00
_cell.angle_gamma   90.00
#
_symmetry.space_group_name_H-M   'P 1'
#
loop_
_entity.id
_entity.type
_entity.pdbx_description
1 polymer ?
#
loop_
_entity_poly.entity_id
_entity_poly.type
_entity_poly.pdbx_seq_one_letter_code
_entity_poly.pdbx_strand_id
1 'polypeptide(L)'
;MNKIILDKGNQVTKRFFALDSRAYEPGALTVKVKELLGLSCSTVLRCDDCITYHIIRCVQEGVNTEEFFEAMNVALIVGGSIVIPHFRRAVDKYLECHKLQNDGISLDLAKPVEGHESH
;
A
#
# COMPACT_ATOMS: atom_id res chain seq x y z
N MET A 1 0.41 11.47 8.11
CA MET A 1 -0.40 11.27 7.33
C MET A 1 -1.84 11.66 7.45
N ASN A 2 -2.70 10.79 8.02
CA ASN A 2 -4.12 11.14 8.06
C ASN A 2 -4.58 11.78 9.34
N LYS A 3 -3.64 12.04 10.25
CA LYS A 3 -4.00 12.52 11.59
C LYS A 3 -4.75 13.85 11.56
N ILE A 4 -4.24 14.80 10.80
CA ILE A 4 -4.88 16.12 10.73
C ILE A 4 -6.25 16.01 10.09
N ILE A 5 -6.38 15.20 9.05
CA ILE A 5 -7.67 15.00 8.39
C ILE A 5 -8.66 14.37 9.37
N LEU A 6 -8.23 13.36 10.12
CA LEU A 6 -9.11 12.71 11.10
C LEU A 6 -9.47 13.63 12.24
N ASP A 7 -8.51 14.44 12.71
CA ASP A 7 -8.77 15.36 13.82
C ASP A 7 -9.71 16.49 13.42
N LYS A 8 -9.57 16.99 12.22
CA LYS A 8 -10.32 18.17 11.79
C LYS A 8 -11.52 17.83 10.91
N GLY A 9 -11.59 16.60 10.45
CA GLY A 9 -12.67 16.19 9.59
C GLY A 9 -13.99 16.03 10.32
N ASN A 10 -15.06 16.01 9.56
CA ASN A 10 -16.38 15.83 10.13
C ASN A 10 -16.75 14.35 10.11
N GLN A 11 -18.05 14.09 10.39
CA GLN A 11 -18.55 12.72 10.46
C GLN A 11 -18.36 11.96 9.15
N VAL A 12 -18.58 12.62 8.03
CA VAL A 12 -18.42 11.99 6.72
C VAL A 12 -16.97 11.59 6.49
N THR A 13 -16.03 12.49 6.82
CA THR A 13 -14.60 12.21 6.71
C THR A 13 -14.25 10.96 7.51
N LYS A 14 -14.70 10.92 8.76
CA LYS A 14 -14.36 9.79 9.64
C LYS A 14 -14.98 8.49 9.15
N ARG A 15 -16.20 8.56 8.61
CA ARG A 15 -16.84 7.37 8.06
C ARG A 15 -16.12 6.84 6.84
N PHE A 16 -15.58 7.72 6.02
CA PHE A 16 -14.80 7.29 4.86
C PHE A 16 -13.62 6.43 5.30
N PHE A 17 -12.83 6.94 6.26
CA PHE A 17 -11.66 6.19 6.71
C PHE A 17 -12.02 4.92 7.44
N ALA A 18 -13.12 4.92 8.21
CA ALA A 18 -13.60 3.71 8.86
C ALA A 18 -14.02 2.67 7.82
N LEU A 19 -14.72 3.09 6.79
CA LEU A 19 -15.16 2.20 5.73
C LEU A 19 -13.96 1.64 4.96
N ASP A 20 -12.98 2.50 4.69
CA ASP A 20 -11.75 2.08 4.03
C ASP A 20 -11.08 0.95 4.80
N SER A 21 -10.93 1.10 6.11
CA SER A 21 -10.34 0.06 6.94
C SER A 21 -11.15 -1.24 6.90
N ARG A 22 -12.47 -1.12 6.95
CA ARG A 22 -13.33 -2.30 6.95
C ARG A 22 -13.31 -3.04 5.62
N ALA A 23 -13.07 -2.33 4.53
CA ALA A 23 -13.00 -2.98 3.22
C ALA A 23 -11.88 -4.00 3.16
N TYR A 24 -10.81 -3.79 3.92
CA TYR A 24 -9.65 -4.67 3.91
C TYR A 24 -9.71 -5.78 4.96
N GLU A 25 -10.76 -5.82 5.79
CA GLU A 25 -10.92 -6.91 6.75
C GLU A 25 -11.16 -8.23 6.01
N PRO A 26 -10.74 -9.35 6.59
CA PRO A 26 -10.88 -10.63 5.91
C PRO A 26 -12.35 -11.00 5.70
N GLY A 27 -12.63 -11.57 4.55
CA GLY A 27 -13.95 -12.02 4.18
C GLY A 27 -13.80 -13.17 3.22
N ALA A 28 -14.52 -13.14 2.11
CA ALA A 28 -14.32 -14.13 1.06
C ALA A 28 -12.90 -14.10 0.53
N LEU A 29 -12.27 -12.91 0.57
CA LEU A 29 -10.88 -12.75 0.19
C LEU A 29 -10.07 -12.51 1.45
N THR A 30 -8.84 -12.99 1.46
CA THR A 30 -7.94 -12.76 2.59
C THR A 30 -7.45 -11.33 2.59
N VAL A 31 -6.94 -10.88 3.74
CA VAL A 31 -6.31 -9.57 3.85
C VAL A 31 -5.17 -9.45 2.83
N LYS A 32 -4.35 -10.49 2.71
CA LYS A 32 -3.24 -10.49 1.77
C LYS A 32 -3.71 -10.24 0.35
N VAL A 33 -4.76 -10.92 -0.09
CA VAL A 33 -5.30 -10.73 -1.43
C VAL A 33 -5.84 -9.32 -1.59
N LYS A 34 -6.54 -8.82 -0.58
CA LYS A 34 -7.10 -7.46 -0.64
C LYS A 34 -6.00 -6.41 -0.73
N GLU A 35 -4.89 -6.60 -0.01
CA GLU A 35 -3.78 -5.65 -0.10
C GLU A 35 -3.11 -5.71 -1.46
N LEU A 36 -3.02 -6.89 -2.06
CA LEU A 36 -2.50 -7.01 -3.42
C LEU A 36 -3.42 -6.31 -4.42
N LEU A 37 -4.73 -6.42 -4.24
CA LEU A 37 -5.68 -5.71 -5.09
C LEU A 37 -5.50 -4.19 -4.94
N GLY A 38 -5.38 -3.73 -3.70
CA GLY A 38 -5.16 -2.30 -3.43
C GLY A 38 -3.89 -1.81 -4.07
N LEU A 39 -2.83 -2.60 -4.00
CA LEU A 39 -1.56 -2.27 -4.62
C LEU A 39 -1.71 -2.14 -6.14
N SER A 40 -2.32 -3.12 -6.77
CA SER A 40 -2.48 -3.12 -8.23
C SER A 40 -3.35 -1.94 -8.69
N CYS A 41 -4.46 -1.70 -8.01
CA CYS A 41 -5.35 -0.59 -8.35
C CYS A 41 -4.65 0.76 -8.16
N SER A 42 -3.91 0.91 -7.06
CA SER A 42 -3.19 2.14 -6.78
C SER A 42 -2.13 2.41 -7.84
N THR A 43 -1.49 1.35 -8.32
CA THR A 43 -0.47 1.48 -9.35
C THR A 43 -1.09 1.94 -10.67
N VAL A 44 -2.22 1.37 -11.04
CA VAL A 44 -2.94 1.79 -12.25
C VAL A 44 -3.37 3.25 -12.13
N LEU A 45 -3.80 3.65 -10.93
CA LEU A 45 -4.19 5.03 -10.65
C LEU A 45 -2.99 5.97 -10.51
N ARG A 46 -1.79 5.43 -10.45
CA ARG A 46 -0.53 6.19 -10.35
C ARG A 46 -0.47 7.04 -9.09
N CYS A 47 -0.94 6.49 -7.99
CA CYS A 47 -0.90 7.18 -6.70
C CYS A 47 0.26 6.61 -5.88
N ASP A 48 1.40 7.30 -5.90
CA ASP A 48 2.61 6.79 -5.23
C ASP A 48 2.41 6.63 -3.73
N ASP A 49 1.67 7.54 -3.09
CA ASP A 49 1.39 7.40 -1.65
C ASP A 49 0.55 6.16 -1.36
N CYS A 50 -0.44 5.90 -2.19
CA CYS A 50 -1.29 4.72 -2.03
C CYS A 50 -0.49 3.46 -2.28
N ILE A 51 0.38 3.49 -3.30
CA ILE A 51 1.26 2.37 -3.61
C ILE A 51 2.15 2.05 -2.42
N THR A 52 2.78 3.07 -1.84
CA THR A 52 3.67 2.88 -0.69
C THR A 52 2.91 2.27 0.49
N TYR A 53 1.73 2.78 0.78
CA TYR A 53 0.91 2.25 1.87
C TYR A 53 0.63 0.75 1.66
N HIS A 54 0.18 0.40 0.46
CA HIS A 54 -0.17 -1.00 0.20
C HIS A 54 1.06 -1.90 0.15
N ILE A 55 2.21 -1.39 -0.27
CA ILE A 55 3.45 -2.16 -0.22
C ILE A 55 3.78 -2.54 1.22
N ILE A 56 3.72 -1.57 2.13
CA ILE A 56 3.99 -1.85 3.54
C ILE A 56 3.02 -2.90 4.06
N ARG A 57 1.73 -2.74 3.77
CA ARG A 57 0.73 -3.71 4.19
C ARG A 57 0.96 -5.08 3.57
N CYS A 58 1.32 -5.14 2.30
CA CYS A 58 1.62 -6.41 1.64
C CYS A 58 2.77 -7.13 2.32
N VAL A 59 3.84 -6.40 2.62
CA VAL A 59 4.98 -7.01 3.30
C VAL A 59 4.58 -7.53 4.67
N GLN A 60 3.79 -6.76 5.42
CA GLN A 60 3.31 -7.18 6.72
C GLN A 60 2.45 -8.44 6.63
N GLU A 61 1.72 -8.60 5.54
CA GLU A 61 0.85 -9.76 5.34
C GLU A 61 1.56 -10.94 4.67
N GLY A 62 2.86 -10.84 4.49
CA GLY A 62 3.66 -11.96 4.01
C GLY A 62 3.71 -12.13 2.50
N VAL A 63 3.44 -11.07 1.75
CA VAL A 63 3.56 -11.11 0.30
C VAL A 63 5.03 -11.30 -0.07
N ASN A 64 5.32 -12.34 -0.85
CA ASN A 64 6.68 -12.58 -1.29
C ASN A 64 6.94 -11.87 -2.62
N THR A 65 8.19 -11.92 -3.06
CA THR A 65 8.61 -11.18 -4.24
C THR A 65 7.87 -11.62 -5.49
N GLU A 66 7.63 -12.91 -5.63
CA GLU A 66 6.92 -13.42 -6.80
C GLU A 66 5.48 -12.93 -6.83
N GLU A 67 4.81 -12.96 -5.68
CA GLU A 67 3.44 -12.47 -5.59
C GLU A 67 3.37 -10.98 -5.90
N PHE A 68 4.34 -10.23 -5.38
CA PHE A 68 4.40 -8.79 -5.64
C PHE A 68 4.51 -8.53 -7.13
N PHE A 69 5.44 -9.21 -7.82
CA PHE A 69 5.64 -8.98 -9.25
C PHE A 69 4.43 -9.44 -10.07
N GLU A 70 3.78 -10.52 -9.69
CA GLU A 70 2.60 -10.96 -10.43
C GLU A 70 1.47 -9.93 -10.34
N ALA A 71 1.26 -9.36 -9.16
CA ALA A 71 0.24 -8.32 -9.00
C ALA A 71 0.61 -7.08 -9.81
N MET A 72 1.90 -6.70 -9.76
CA MET A 72 2.35 -5.53 -10.51
C MET A 72 2.29 -5.75 -12.01
N ASN A 73 2.49 -6.98 -12.47
CA ASN A 73 2.36 -7.30 -13.88
C ASN A 73 0.94 -7.07 -14.37
N VAL A 74 -0.05 -7.40 -13.54
CA VAL A 74 -1.44 -7.12 -13.89
C VAL A 74 -1.66 -5.62 -14.02
N ALA A 75 -1.11 -4.86 -13.06
CA ALA A 75 -1.23 -3.40 -13.12
C ALA A 75 -0.58 -2.83 -14.37
N LEU A 76 0.56 -3.39 -14.76
CA LEU A 76 1.30 -2.93 -15.94
C LEU A 76 0.48 -3.18 -17.20
N ILE A 77 -0.12 -4.37 -17.33
CA ILE A 77 -0.93 -4.70 -18.49
C ILE A 77 -2.17 -3.82 -18.57
N VAL A 78 -2.84 -3.61 -17.44
CA VAL A 78 -4.06 -2.80 -17.41
C VAL A 78 -3.76 -1.33 -17.67
N GLY A 79 -2.73 -0.80 -17.04
CA GLY A 79 -2.42 0.63 -17.11
C GLY A 79 -1.54 1.04 -18.27
N GLY A 80 -0.75 0.13 -18.80
CA GLY A 80 0.15 0.42 -19.91
C GLY A 80 1.45 1.06 -19.45
N SER A 81 2.23 1.50 -20.42
CA SER A 81 3.60 1.96 -20.17
C SER A 81 3.68 3.18 -19.25
N ILE A 82 2.60 3.94 -19.13
CA ILE A 82 2.59 5.09 -18.23
C ILE A 82 2.75 4.69 -16.76
N VAL A 83 2.53 3.42 -16.45
CA VAL A 83 2.68 2.88 -15.10
C VAL A 83 4.14 2.60 -14.77
N ILE A 84 5.01 2.48 -15.76
CA ILE A 84 6.39 2.05 -15.56
C ILE A 84 7.17 2.90 -14.52
N PRO A 85 7.10 4.22 -14.56
CA PRO A 85 7.81 5.00 -13.52
C PRO A 85 7.33 4.67 -12.11
N HIS A 86 6.03 4.46 -11.96
CA HIS A 86 5.46 4.11 -10.66
C HIS A 86 5.86 2.70 -10.25
N PHE A 87 5.88 1.79 -11.21
CA PHE A 87 6.31 0.41 -10.99
C PHE A 87 7.77 0.40 -10.51
N ARG A 88 8.62 1.18 -11.15
CA ARG A 88 10.03 1.25 -10.80
C ARG A 88 10.21 1.69 -9.34
N ARG A 89 9.50 2.74 -8.95
CA ARG A 89 9.57 3.23 -7.57
C ARG A 89 8.98 2.22 -6.59
N ALA A 90 7.93 1.53 -7.02
CA ALA A 90 7.30 0.50 -6.19
C ALA A 90 8.25 -0.66 -5.90
N VAL A 91 9.02 -1.07 -6.91
CA VAL A 91 10.00 -2.15 -6.73
C VAL A 91 11.02 -1.76 -5.67
N ASP A 92 11.56 -0.55 -5.78
CA ASP A 92 12.54 -0.07 -4.80
C ASP A 92 11.94 -0.07 -3.40
N LYS A 93 10.73 0.40 -3.25
CA LYS A 93 10.07 0.46 -1.95
C LYS A 93 9.78 -0.94 -1.41
N TYR A 94 9.34 -1.84 -2.26
CA TYR A 94 9.05 -3.20 -1.84
C TYR A 94 10.32 -3.89 -1.32
N LEU A 95 11.42 -3.77 -2.07
CA LEU A 95 12.68 -4.40 -1.66
C LEU A 95 13.19 -3.83 -0.35
N GLU A 96 13.05 -2.53 -0.18
CA GLU A 96 13.43 -1.87 1.07
C GLU A 96 12.61 -2.40 2.25
N CYS A 97 11.29 -2.44 2.11
CA CYS A 97 10.40 -2.90 3.18
C CYS A 97 10.62 -4.38 3.48
N HIS A 98 10.77 -5.18 2.45
CA HIS A 98 10.98 -6.62 2.59
C HIS A 98 12.27 -6.89 3.35
N LYS A 99 13.33 -6.15 3.04
CA LYS A 99 14.60 -6.29 3.73
C LYS A 99 14.48 -5.89 5.19
N LEU A 100 13.82 -4.77 5.47
CA LEU A 100 13.64 -4.32 6.85
C LEU A 100 12.90 -5.37 7.67
N GLN A 101 11.86 -5.95 7.13
CA GLN A 101 11.10 -6.96 7.86
C GLN A 101 11.93 -8.23 8.08
N ASN A 102 12.71 -8.64 7.10
CA ASN A 102 13.58 -9.81 7.24
C ASN A 102 14.66 -9.57 8.28
N ASP A 103 15.08 -8.32 8.47
CA ASP A 103 16.06 -7.96 9.49
C ASP A 103 15.43 -7.79 10.88
N GLY A 104 14.14 -8.10 11.01
CA GLY A 104 13.45 -8.01 12.28
C GLY A 104 12.98 -6.63 12.65
N ILE A 105 13.02 -5.69 11.72
CA ILE A 105 12.58 -4.32 11.97
C ILE A 105 11.09 -4.21 11.66
N SER A 106 10.33 -3.70 12.63
CA SER A 106 8.89 -3.57 12.47
C SER A 106 8.56 -2.43 11.51
N LEU A 107 7.59 -2.67 10.64
CA LEU A 107 7.04 -1.64 9.76
C LEU A 107 5.82 -1.06 10.46
N ASP A 108 5.91 0.20 10.84
CA ASP A 108 4.87 0.84 11.65
C ASP A 108 4.20 1.96 10.86
N LEU A 109 2.97 1.71 10.43
CA LEU A 109 2.19 2.67 9.67
C LEU A 109 1.62 3.79 10.51
N ALA A 110 1.61 3.64 11.83
CA ALA A 110 1.10 4.66 12.72
C ALA A 110 2.08 5.81 12.89
N LYS A 111 3.35 5.59 12.52
CA LYS A 111 4.38 6.61 12.66
C LYS A 111 4.83 7.05 11.28
N PRO A 112 5.21 8.32 11.13
CA PRO A 112 5.80 8.75 9.87
C PRO A 112 7.08 7.97 9.60
N VAL A 113 7.33 7.69 8.36
CA VAL A 113 8.62 7.14 7.97
C VAL A 113 9.65 8.23 8.21
N GLU A 114 10.85 7.85 8.62
CA GLU A 114 11.91 8.81 8.84
C GLU A 114 12.11 9.68 7.62
N GLY A 115 12.05 10.98 7.83
CA GLY A 115 12.21 11.91 6.73
C GLY A 115 10.96 12.10 5.88
N HIS A 116 9.84 11.51 6.25
CA HIS A 116 8.61 11.59 5.49
C HIS A 116 7.45 11.92 6.38
N GLU A 117 7.46 13.10 6.89
CA GLU A 117 6.47 13.48 7.89
C GLU A 117 5.08 13.55 7.38
N SER A 118 4.91 13.72 6.13
CA SER A 118 3.63 14.13 5.67
C SER A 118 3.28 13.54 4.37
N HIS A 119 3.70 12.58 3.97
CA HIS A 119 3.20 12.12 2.72
C HIS A 119 1.85 11.48 2.74
#